data_65fea971adfcc11d2d9c87a1d86893c0
#
_entry.id   65fea971adfcc11d2d9c87a1d86893c0
#
_cell.length_a   1.000
_cell.length_b   1.000
_cell.length_c   1.000
_cell.angle_alpha   90.00
_cell.angle_beta   90.00
_cell.angle_gamma   90.00
#
_symmetry.space_group_name_H-M   'P 1'
#
loop_
_entity.id
_entity.type
_entity.pdbx_description
1 polymer ?
#
loop_
_entity_poly.entity_id
_entity_poly.type
_entity_poly.pdbx_seq_one_letter_code
_entity_poly.pdbx_strand_id
1 'polypeptide(L)'
;MKALTTYIENHKNRFIDELVELLKIPSVSADSAYNQDVLNTAEFVKKSLEKAGCELVELCETPGYPIIYAEKIIDPNLPTVLVYGHYDVQPADPIELWTSPPFEPVIKKTEIHPEGAIFARGACDDKGQMYMHIKALEYMISTGNLPCNVKFMIEGEEEVGSESLSWFVPRNKEKLANDVILISDTGMIANDIPSITTGLRGLSYVEVEVTGPNRDLHSGLYGGAVANPIN
;
A
#
# COMPACT_ATOMS: atom_id res chain seq x y z
N MET A 1 -13.19 -8.04 -23.45
CA MET A 1 -11.70 -7.95 -23.55
C MET A 1 -11.24 -6.88 -24.55
N LYS A 2 -11.61 -6.85 -25.83
CA LYS A 2 -11.15 -5.79 -26.77
C LYS A 2 -11.39 -4.36 -26.26
N ALA A 3 -12.56 -4.05 -25.70
CA ALA A 3 -12.87 -2.71 -25.18
C ALA A 3 -11.94 -2.30 -24.02
N LEU A 4 -11.64 -3.22 -23.09
CA LEU A 4 -10.71 -2.98 -21.99
C LEU A 4 -9.29 -2.73 -22.52
N THR A 5 -8.78 -3.58 -23.42
CA THR A 5 -7.45 -3.40 -24.00
C THR A 5 -7.32 -2.04 -24.69
N THR A 6 -8.31 -1.69 -25.54
CA THR A 6 -8.32 -0.39 -26.22
C THR A 6 -8.38 0.78 -25.22
N TYR A 7 -9.16 0.67 -24.15
CA TYR A 7 -9.22 1.70 -23.13
C TYR A 7 -7.86 1.88 -22.44
N ILE A 8 -7.22 0.77 -22.03
CA ILE A 8 -5.90 0.79 -21.43
C ILE A 8 -4.88 1.42 -22.36
N GLU A 9 -4.82 1.01 -23.64
CA GLU A 9 -3.90 1.58 -24.63
C GLU A 9 -4.08 3.08 -24.78
N ASN A 10 -5.32 3.57 -24.81
CA ASN A 10 -5.63 5.00 -24.94
C ASN A 10 -5.30 5.83 -23.69
N HIS A 11 -5.24 5.21 -22.52
CA HIS A 11 -5.04 5.91 -21.23
C HIS A 11 -3.74 5.54 -20.54
N LYS A 12 -2.97 4.60 -21.05
CA LYS A 12 -1.75 4.05 -20.43
C LYS A 12 -0.78 5.13 -19.96
N ASN A 13 -0.47 6.10 -20.82
CA ASN A 13 0.49 7.14 -20.46
C ASN A 13 -0.04 7.98 -19.28
N ARG A 14 -1.30 8.39 -19.33
CA ARG A 14 -1.92 9.12 -18.21
C ARG A 14 -1.90 8.32 -16.92
N PHE A 15 -2.22 7.02 -16.97
CA PHE A 15 -2.19 6.15 -15.78
C PHE A 15 -0.80 6.04 -15.19
N ILE A 16 0.21 5.90 -16.05
CA ILE A 16 1.61 5.86 -15.63
C ILE A 16 2.03 7.20 -15.03
N ASP A 17 1.72 8.32 -15.68
CA ASP A 17 2.07 9.66 -15.21
C ASP A 17 1.44 9.95 -13.84
N GLU A 18 0.16 9.63 -13.66
CA GLU A 18 -0.54 9.81 -12.39
C GLU A 18 0.05 8.91 -11.28
N LEU A 19 0.42 7.65 -11.60
CA LEU A 19 1.09 6.76 -10.64
C LEU A 19 2.50 7.29 -10.29
N VAL A 20 3.24 7.79 -11.26
CA VAL A 20 4.56 8.40 -11.03
C VAL A 20 4.44 9.58 -10.06
N GLU A 21 3.43 10.44 -10.20
CA GLU A 21 3.22 11.54 -9.27
C GLU A 21 2.88 11.05 -7.85
N LEU A 22 2.10 9.98 -7.71
CA LEU A 22 1.81 9.36 -6.42
C LEU A 22 3.09 8.77 -5.78
N LEU A 23 3.95 8.13 -6.56
CA LEU A 23 5.18 7.50 -6.08
C LEU A 23 6.27 8.51 -5.68
N LYS A 24 6.21 9.75 -6.16
CA LYS A 24 7.11 10.83 -5.75
C LYS A 24 6.88 11.31 -4.33
N ILE A 25 5.71 11.07 -3.74
CA ILE A 25 5.40 11.51 -2.38
C ILE A 25 5.97 10.49 -1.40
N PRO A 26 6.93 10.86 -0.53
CA PRO A 26 7.59 9.93 0.39
C PRO A 26 6.73 9.71 1.65
N SER A 27 5.64 8.97 1.52
CA SER A 27 4.71 8.70 2.63
C SER A 27 5.22 7.67 3.64
N VAL A 28 6.38 7.91 4.21
CA VAL A 28 7.01 7.03 5.20
C VAL A 28 6.33 7.20 6.56
N SER A 29 5.44 6.28 6.94
CA SER A 29 4.66 6.36 8.18
C SER A 29 5.50 6.19 9.45
N ALA A 30 6.61 5.47 9.36
CA ALA A 30 7.50 5.19 10.50
C ALA A 30 8.37 6.37 10.95
N ASP A 31 8.44 7.48 10.20
CA ASP A 31 9.27 8.64 10.50
C ASP A 31 8.46 9.93 10.48
N SER A 32 8.43 10.60 11.63
CA SER A 32 7.69 11.86 11.81
C SER A 32 8.13 13.01 10.88
N ALA A 33 9.34 12.94 10.32
CA ALA A 33 9.80 13.89 9.30
C ALA A 33 8.91 13.89 8.03
N TYR A 34 8.24 12.78 7.75
CA TYR A 34 7.37 12.58 6.59
C TYR A 34 5.87 12.72 6.89
N ASN A 35 5.48 13.13 8.11
CA ASN A 35 4.06 13.24 8.49
C ASN A 35 3.23 14.04 7.47
N GLN A 36 3.77 15.16 6.97
CA GLN A 36 3.05 15.96 5.98
C GLN A 36 2.93 15.24 4.63
N ASP A 37 3.91 14.43 4.25
CA ASP A 37 3.88 13.67 3.01
C ASP A 37 2.89 12.50 3.08
N VAL A 38 2.74 11.89 4.24
CA VAL A 38 1.68 10.88 4.48
C VAL A 38 0.31 11.53 4.30
N LEU A 39 0.06 12.71 4.90
CA LEU A 39 -1.19 13.46 4.72
C LEU A 39 -1.41 13.94 3.28
N ASN A 40 -0.35 14.41 2.60
CA ASN A 40 -0.41 14.79 1.19
C ASN A 40 -0.77 13.59 0.29
N THR A 41 -0.29 12.39 0.64
CA THR A 41 -0.62 11.16 -0.08
C THR A 41 -2.09 10.80 0.12
N ALA A 42 -2.62 10.91 1.34
CA ALA A 42 -4.05 10.71 1.60
C ALA A 42 -4.93 11.65 0.74
N GLU A 43 -4.57 12.93 0.66
CA GLU A 43 -5.28 13.90 -0.19
C GLU A 43 -5.15 13.58 -1.69
N PHE A 44 -3.99 13.09 -2.14
CA PHE A 44 -3.80 12.67 -3.54
C PHE A 44 -4.71 11.49 -3.89
N VAL A 45 -4.73 10.47 -3.03
CA VAL A 45 -5.57 9.28 -3.23
C VAL A 45 -7.05 9.62 -3.19
N LYS A 46 -7.48 10.47 -2.24
CA LYS A 46 -8.85 11.01 -2.18
C LYS A 46 -9.26 11.63 -3.51
N LYS A 47 -8.46 12.56 -4.04
CA LYS A 47 -8.73 13.22 -5.34
C LYS A 47 -8.74 12.22 -6.50
N SER A 48 -7.93 11.18 -6.43
CA SER A 48 -7.92 10.12 -7.45
C SER A 48 -9.20 9.31 -7.45
N LEU A 49 -9.77 9.02 -6.27
CA LEU A 49 -11.06 8.34 -6.11
C LEU A 49 -12.24 9.21 -6.57
N GLU A 50 -12.22 10.51 -6.22
CA GLU A 50 -13.20 11.48 -6.72
C GLU A 50 -13.18 11.56 -8.25
N LYS A 51 -11.98 11.65 -8.84
CA LYS A 51 -11.79 11.68 -10.31
C LYS A 51 -12.21 10.37 -10.97
N ALA A 52 -12.04 9.23 -10.31
CA ALA A 52 -12.50 7.93 -10.80
C ALA A 52 -14.02 7.78 -10.79
N GLY A 53 -14.75 8.64 -10.09
CA GLY A 53 -16.21 8.69 -10.08
C GLY A 53 -16.87 8.10 -8.84
N CYS A 54 -16.16 7.98 -7.71
CA CYS A 54 -16.79 7.74 -6.41
C CYS A 54 -17.72 8.90 -6.06
N GLU A 55 -18.89 8.59 -5.51
CA GLU A 55 -19.90 9.58 -5.14
C GLU A 55 -19.68 10.17 -3.76
N LEU A 56 -19.07 9.39 -2.87
CA LEU A 56 -18.66 9.80 -1.54
C LEU A 56 -17.17 9.46 -1.39
N VAL A 57 -16.37 10.44 -0.97
CA VAL A 57 -14.96 10.23 -0.60
C VAL A 57 -14.64 11.05 0.62
N GLU A 58 -14.23 10.41 1.70
CA GLU A 58 -13.96 11.02 2.99
C GLU A 58 -12.56 10.68 3.49
N LEU A 59 -11.90 11.65 4.12
CA LEU A 59 -10.78 11.39 5.01
C LEU A 59 -11.35 11.24 6.42
N CYS A 60 -11.44 10.01 6.88
CA CYS A 60 -11.95 9.69 8.21
C CYS A 60 -10.84 9.89 9.23
N GLU A 61 -11.07 10.79 10.19
CA GLU A 61 -10.12 11.02 11.27
C GLU A 61 -9.94 9.78 12.15
N THR A 62 -8.70 9.54 12.58
CA THR A 62 -8.28 8.47 13.46
C THR A 62 -7.29 9.02 14.49
N PRO A 63 -6.87 8.23 15.49
CA PRO A 63 -5.79 8.66 16.40
C PRO A 63 -4.44 8.91 15.72
N GLY A 64 -4.19 8.26 14.58
CA GLY A 64 -2.99 8.42 13.76
C GLY A 64 -3.29 9.04 12.40
N TYR A 65 -2.86 8.39 11.31
CA TYR A 65 -3.14 8.88 9.96
C TYR A 65 -4.58 8.56 9.52
N PRO A 66 -5.22 9.44 8.71
CA PRO A 66 -6.60 9.26 8.29
C PRO A 66 -6.81 8.01 7.45
N ILE A 67 -7.96 7.38 7.61
CA ILE A 67 -8.43 6.34 6.69
C ILE A 67 -9.23 7.01 5.59
N ILE A 68 -8.92 6.68 4.35
CA ILE A 68 -9.69 7.11 3.18
C ILE A 68 -10.82 6.12 2.99
N TYR A 69 -12.04 6.61 3.12
CA TYR A 69 -13.24 5.87 2.76
C TYR A 69 -13.82 6.43 1.48
N ALA A 70 -14.18 5.56 0.55
CA ALA A 70 -14.91 5.98 -0.64
C ALA A 70 -15.95 4.94 -1.04
N GLU A 71 -16.99 5.36 -1.76
CA GLU A 71 -17.99 4.44 -2.29
C GLU A 71 -18.57 4.88 -3.63
N LYS A 72 -18.96 3.87 -4.40
CA LYS A 72 -19.84 3.95 -5.56
C LYS A 72 -20.92 2.89 -5.42
N ILE A 73 -22.12 3.32 -5.01
CA ILE A 73 -23.30 2.46 -4.84
C ILE A 73 -24.21 2.65 -6.04
N ILE A 74 -24.39 1.61 -6.83
CA ILE A 74 -25.23 1.67 -8.04
C ILE A 74 -26.63 1.04 -7.84
N ASP A 75 -26.72 0.01 -6.99
CA ASP A 75 -27.98 -0.61 -6.60
C ASP A 75 -27.79 -1.33 -5.25
N PRO A 76 -28.58 -1.03 -4.21
CA PRO A 76 -28.45 -1.66 -2.89
C PRO A 76 -28.68 -3.19 -2.89
N ASN A 77 -29.27 -3.74 -3.96
CA ASN A 77 -29.48 -5.19 -4.09
C ASN A 77 -28.30 -5.92 -4.74
N LEU A 78 -27.31 -5.21 -5.26
CA LEU A 78 -26.11 -5.82 -5.83
C LEU A 78 -25.06 -6.10 -4.74
N PRO A 79 -24.22 -7.12 -4.96
CA PRO A 79 -23.09 -7.35 -4.08
C PRO A 79 -22.19 -6.13 -3.94
N THR A 80 -21.59 -5.98 -2.75
CA THR A 80 -20.67 -4.90 -2.44
C THR A 80 -19.26 -5.47 -2.26
N VAL A 81 -18.31 -4.95 -3.02
CA VAL A 81 -16.88 -5.25 -2.88
C VAL A 81 -16.22 -4.11 -2.10
N LEU A 82 -15.54 -4.45 -1.02
CA LEU A 82 -14.69 -3.53 -0.27
C LEU A 82 -13.23 -3.74 -0.72
N VAL A 83 -12.65 -2.76 -1.37
CA VAL A 83 -11.23 -2.74 -1.74
C VAL A 83 -10.43 -2.19 -0.55
N TYR A 84 -9.47 -2.97 -0.09
CA TYR A 84 -8.49 -2.55 0.91
C TYR A 84 -7.14 -2.32 0.25
N GLY A 85 -6.40 -1.37 0.77
CA GLY A 85 -5.02 -1.07 0.44
C GLY A 85 -4.43 -0.07 1.43
N HIS A 86 -3.14 0.27 1.26
CA HIS A 86 -2.50 1.29 2.07
C HIS A 86 -1.73 2.30 1.22
N TYR A 87 -1.57 3.51 1.74
CA TYR A 87 -0.90 4.61 1.05
C TYR A 87 0.43 5.02 1.68
N ASP A 88 0.76 4.48 2.84
CA ASP A 88 2.07 4.62 3.45
C ASP A 88 3.09 3.64 2.85
N VAL A 89 4.35 3.84 3.17
CA VAL A 89 5.45 3.03 2.68
C VAL A 89 6.53 2.88 3.75
N GLN A 90 7.29 1.78 3.67
CA GLN A 90 8.50 1.56 4.47
C GLN A 90 9.57 2.62 4.20
N PRO A 91 10.45 2.90 5.19
CA PRO A 91 11.70 3.61 4.95
C PRO A 91 12.49 3.00 3.80
N ALA A 92 13.24 3.83 3.10
CA ALA A 92 14.01 3.37 1.93
C ALA A 92 15.45 2.95 2.28
N ASP A 93 15.75 2.76 3.56
CA ASP A 93 17.06 2.34 4.03
C ASP A 93 17.40 0.88 3.65
N PRO A 94 18.67 0.57 3.35
CA PRO A 94 19.78 1.52 3.20
C PRO A 94 19.79 2.19 1.82
N ILE A 95 19.85 3.52 1.82
CA ILE A 95 19.73 4.36 0.60
C ILE A 95 20.81 4.05 -0.45
N GLU A 96 22.00 3.68 0.00
CA GLU A 96 23.15 3.38 -0.89
C GLU A 96 22.96 2.12 -1.76
N LEU A 97 21.99 1.28 -1.45
CA LEU A 97 21.67 0.11 -2.27
C LEU A 97 20.72 0.41 -3.43
N TRP A 98 20.12 1.59 -3.44
CA TRP A 98 19.22 1.97 -4.53
C TRP A 98 20.01 2.42 -5.76
N THR A 99 19.65 1.89 -6.93
CA THR A 99 20.27 2.28 -8.21
C THR A 99 19.71 3.59 -8.79
N SER A 100 18.63 4.09 -8.24
CA SER A 100 18.00 5.38 -8.49
C SER A 100 17.35 5.86 -7.20
N PRO A 101 17.20 7.17 -6.95
CA PRO A 101 16.57 7.66 -5.73
C PRO A 101 15.17 7.03 -5.53
N PRO A 102 14.84 6.54 -4.33
CA PRO A 102 13.64 5.74 -4.09
C PRO A 102 12.32 6.47 -4.38
N PHE A 103 12.30 7.79 -4.27
CA PHE A 103 11.13 8.64 -4.55
C PHE A 103 11.26 9.46 -5.86
N GLU A 104 12.18 9.05 -6.73
CA GLU A 104 12.30 9.52 -8.11
C GLU A 104 12.00 8.36 -9.06
N PRO A 105 10.71 8.07 -9.34
CA PRO A 105 10.31 6.91 -10.14
C PRO A 105 10.97 6.88 -11.51
N VAL A 106 11.57 5.76 -11.86
CA VAL A 106 12.19 5.53 -13.17
C VAL A 106 11.59 4.31 -13.84
N ILE A 107 11.41 4.40 -15.15
CA ILE A 107 10.93 3.28 -15.96
C ILE A 107 12.14 2.70 -16.68
N LYS A 108 12.47 1.42 -16.42
CA LYS A 108 13.61 0.73 -17.00
C LYS A 108 13.18 -0.62 -17.58
N LYS A 109 13.75 -0.98 -18.71
CA LYS A 109 13.69 -2.34 -19.25
C LYS A 109 14.81 -3.16 -18.61
N THR A 110 14.51 -4.39 -18.25
CA THR A 110 15.46 -5.35 -17.71
C THR A 110 15.27 -6.71 -18.40
N GLU A 111 16.14 -7.67 -18.14
CA GLU A 111 15.96 -9.04 -18.63
C GLU A 111 14.66 -9.67 -18.12
N ILE A 112 14.28 -9.36 -16.87
CA ILE A 112 13.04 -9.85 -16.24
C ILE A 112 11.81 -9.08 -16.74
N HIS A 113 11.97 -7.79 -17.05
CA HIS A 113 10.89 -6.89 -17.47
C HIS A 113 11.23 -6.25 -18.83
N PRO A 114 11.18 -6.99 -19.93
CA PRO A 114 11.57 -6.49 -21.25
C PRO A 114 10.68 -5.36 -21.78
N GLU A 115 9.43 -5.30 -21.33
CA GLU A 115 8.50 -4.21 -21.67
C GLU A 115 8.70 -2.97 -20.78
N GLY A 116 9.47 -3.09 -19.71
CA GLY A 116 9.74 -2.06 -18.72
C GLY A 116 8.98 -2.26 -17.42
N ALA A 117 9.56 -1.78 -16.32
CA ALA A 117 8.94 -1.71 -15.00
C ALA A 117 9.24 -0.36 -14.35
N ILE A 118 8.38 0.06 -13.44
CA ILE A 118 8.56 1.26 -12.62
C ILE A 118 9.37 0.85 -11.39
N PHE A 119 10.49 1.51 -11.18
CA PHE A 119 11.34 1.32 -10.01
C PHE A 119 11.22 2.53 -9.10
N ALA A 120 10.60 2.33 -7.94
CA ALA A 120 10.46 3.31 -6.87
C ALA A 120 10.00 2.62 -5.59
N ARG A 121 10.16 3.26 -4.42
CA ARG A 121 9.52 2.84 -3.18
C ARG A 121 7.99 2.97 -3.33
N GLY A 122 7.24 1.96 -2.86
CA GLY A 122 5.77 1.93 -2.97
C GLY A 122 5.23 1.48 -4.34
N ALA A 123 6.10 1.20 -5.33
CA ALA A 123 5.63 0.80 -6.67
C ALA A 123 4.96 -0.58 -6.70
N CYS A 124 5.33 -1.48 -5.79
CA CYS A 124 4.76 -2.83 -5.67
C CYS A 124 4.36 -3.20 -4.23
N ASP A 125 4.24 -2.17 -3.35
CA ASP A 125 3.87 -2.29 -1.95
C ASP A 125 3.48 -0.89 -1.42
N ASP A 126 2.22 -0.51 -1.32
CA ASP A 126 1.00 -1.04 -2.01
C ASP A 126 0.41 0.02 -2.95
N LYS A 127 1.10 1.21 -3.11
CA LYS A 127 0.60 2.31 -3.96
C LYS A 127 0.25 1.86 -5.37
N GLY A 128 1.07 0.97 -5.96
CA GLY A 128 0.84 0.47 -7.32
C GLY A 128 -0.42 -0.38 -7.40
N GLN A 129 -0.60 -1.33 -6.49
CA GLN A 129 -1.75 -2.23 -6.46
C GLN A 129 -3.03 -1.47 -6.09
N MET A 130 -2.99 -0.66 -5.05
CA MET A 130 -4.11 0.20 -4.64
C MET A 130 -4.55 1.11 -5.80
N TYR A 131 -3.59 1.74 -6.49
CA TYR A 131 -3.87 2.61 -7.62
C TYR A 131 -4.49 1.87 -8.82
N MET A 132 -4.09 0.63 -9.06
CA MET A 132 -4.67 -0.23 -10.09
C MET A 132 -6.18 -0.42 -9.88
N HIS A 133 -6.65 -0.58 -8.65
CA HIS A 133 -8.07 -0.70 -8.34
C HIS A 133 -8.83 0.60 -8.61
N ILE A 134 -8.24 1.75 -8.34
CA ILE A 134 -8.83 3.06 -8.65
C ILE A 134 -9.01 3.18 -10.18
N LYS A 135 -8.03 2.75 -10.98
CA LYS A 135 -8.14 2.81 -12.45
C LYS A 135 -9.10 1.77 -13.02
N ALA A 136 -9.23 0.61 -12.38
CA ALA A 136 -10.24 -0.38 -12.74
C ALA A 136 -11.66 0.17 -12.51
N LEU A 137 -11.91 0.85 -11.38
CA LEU A 137 -13.18 1.51 -11.11
C LEU A 137 -13.46 2.61 -12.14
N GLU A 138 -12.47 3.49 -12.41
CA GLU A 138 -12.59 4.56 -13.42
C GLU A 138 -13.04 3.98 -14.79
N TYR A 139 -12.40 2.89 -15.21
CA TYR A 139 -12.80 2.19 -16.45
C TYR A 139 -14.24 1.70 -16.40
N MET A 140 -14.62 0.98 -15.35
CA MET A 140 -15.95 0.39 -15.25
C MET A 140 -17.05 1.44 -15.19
N ILE A 141 -16.84 2.55 -14.50
CA ILE A 141 -17.78 3.68 -14.46
C ILE A 141 -17.86 4.35 -15.83
N SER A 142 -16.71 4.67 -16.45
CA SER A 142 -16.67 5.40 -17.73
C SER A 142 -17.33 4.62 -18.89
N THR A 143 -17.38 3.31 -18.79
CA THR A 143 -17.99 2.43 -19.79
C THR A 143 -19.40 1.97 -19.42
N GLY A 144 -19.93 2.37 -18.26
CA GLY A 144 -21.25 1.94 -17.77
C GLY A 144 -21.32 0.44 -17.45
N ASN A 145 -20.19 -0.21 -17.19
CA ASN A 145 -20.09 -1.66 -16.96
C ASN A 145 -19.67 -2.02 -15.52
N LEU A 146 -20.05 -1.22 -14.54
CA LEU A 146 -19.82 -1.55 -13.14
C LEU A 146 -20.85 -2.62 -12.70
N PRO A 147 -20.42 -3.85 -12.34
CA PRO A 147 -21.35 -4.95 -12.09
C PRO A 147 -21.80 -5.07 -10.63
N CYS A 148 -21.20 -4.29 -9.72
CA CYS A 148 -21.42 -4.38 -8.29
C CYS A 148 -21.21 -3.02 -7.63
N ASN A 149 -21.60 -2.89 -6.37
CA ASN A 149 -21.23 -1.75 -5.55
C ASN A 149 -19.75 -1.87 -5.17
N VAL A 150 -19.04 -0.76 -5.09
CA VAL A 150 -17.63 -0.73 -4.70
C VAL A 150 -17.44 0.26 -3.57
N LYS A 151 -16.74 -0.18 -2.54
CA LYS A 151 -16.23 0.65 -1.45
C LYS A 151 -14.71 0.55 -1.41
N PHE A 152 -14.07 1.59 -0.91
CA PHE A 152 -12.64 1.62 -0.60
C PHE A 152 -12.44 1.93 0.87
N MET A 153 -11.49 1.25 1.47
CA MET A 153 -10.93 1.55 2.78
C MET A 153 -9.41 1.49 2.64
N ILE A 154 -8.76 2.65 2.64
CA ILE A 154 -7.32 2.76 2.40
C ILE A 154 -6.68 3.43 3.59
N GLU A 155 -5.71 2.78 4.22
CA GLU A 155 -5.04 3.24 5.43
C GLU A 155 -3.66 3.83 5.18
N GLY A 156 -3.07 4.47 6.18
CA GLY A 156 -1.75 5.09 6.13
C GLY A 156 -0.80 4.66 7.23
N GLU A 157 -1.04 3.49 7.85
CA GLU A 157 -0.24 2.95 8.97
C GLU A 157 -0.02 1.44 8.84
N GLU A 158 -0.18 0.85 7.66
CA GLU A 158 0.02 -0.60 7.47
C GLU A 158 1.43 -0.99 7.86
N GLU A 159 2.41 -0.22 7.44
CA GLU A 159 3.84 -0.45 7.61
C GLU A 159 4.33 -0.22 9.05
N VAL A 160 3.44 0.22 9.94
CA VAL A 160 3.71 0.41 11.37
C VAL A 160 2.70 -0.30 12.28
N GLY A 161 1.89 -1.21 11.71
CA GLY A 161 1.03 -2.13 12.47
C GLY A 161 -0.44 -1.74 12.58
N SER A 162 -0.95 -0.81 11.76
CA SER A 162 -2.40 -0.54 11.56
C SER A 162 -3.19 -0.24 12.84
N GLU A 163 -2.63 0.54 13.77
CA GLU A 163 -3.35 0.86 15.02
C GLU A 163 -4.65 1.64 14.75
N SER A 164 -4.60 2.60 13.82
CA SER A 164 -5.77 3.37 13.41
C SER A 164 -6.83 2.51 12.72
N LEU A 165 -6.45 1.51 11.94
CA LEU A 165 -7.38 0.56 11.34
C LEU A 165 -8.10 -0.27 12.43
N SER A 166 -7.36 -0.76 13.40
CA SER A 166 -7.89 -1.51 14.54
C SER A 166 -8.88 -0.68 15.38
N TRP A 167 -8.67 0.63 15.45
CA TRP A 167 -9.59 1.58 16.08
C TRP A 167 -10.81 1.88 15.21
N PHE A 168 -10.64 2.03 13.90
CA PHE A 168 -11.66 2.49 12.95
C PHE A 168 -12.69 1.41 12.62
N VAL A 169 -12.26 0.19 12.31
CA VAL A 169 -13.13 -0.88 11.81
C VAL A 169 -14.27 -1.23 12.77
N PRO A 170 -14.04 -1.43 14.08
CA PRO A 170 -15.13 -1.75 15.00
C PRO A 170 -16.19 -0.65 15.14
N ARG A 171 -15.81 0.61 14.87
CA ARG A 171 -16.67 1.80 15.00
C ARG A 171 -17.46 2.10 13.71
N ASN A 172 -17.07 1.50 12.59
CA ASN A 172 -17.63 1.77 11.27
C ASN A 172 -18.18 0.53 10.57
N LYS A 173 -18.62 -0.48 11.32
CA LYS A 173 -19.08 -1.77 10.77
C LYS A 173 -20.19 -1.63 9.73
N GLU A 174 -21.16 -0.77 9.96
CA GLU A 174 -22.26 -0.52 9.02
C GLU A 174 -21.76 0.14 7.74
N LYS A 175 -20.90 1.16 7.87
CA LYS A 175 -20.26 1.86 6.75
C LYS A 175 -19.42 0.91 5.90
N LEU A 176 -18.70 -0.01 6.54
CA LEU A 176 -17.83 -0.99 5.90
C LEU A 176 -18.53 -2.30 5.50
N ALA A 177 -19.85 -2.43 5.73
CA ALA A 177 -20.58 -3.63 5.35
C ALA A 177 -20.36 -3.96 3.87
N ASN A 178 -20.01 -5.21 3.60
CA ASN A 178 -19.64 -5.72 2.28
C ASN A 178 -19.88 -7.23 2.18
N ASP A 179 -19.86 -7.76 0.98
CA ASP A 179 -19.97 -9.20 0.70
C ASP A 179 -18.60 -9.83 0.45
N VAL A 180 -17.65 -9.05 -0.09
CA VAL A 180 -16.31 -9.49 -0.44
C VAL A 180 -15.30 -8.39 -0.12
N ILE A 181 -14.17 -8.77 0.51
CA ILE A 181 -13.02 -7.89 0.65
C ILE A 181 -11.99 -8.27 -0.40
N LEU A 182 -11.53 -7.29 -1.16
CA LEU A 182 -10.48 -7.43 -2.18
C LEU A 182 -9.21 -6.76 -1.68
N ILE A 183 -8.17 -7.55 -1.47
CA ILE A 183 -6.84 -7.12 -1.02
C ILE A 183 -5.83 -7.54 -2.09
N SER A 184 -5.03 -6.62 -2.60
CA SER A 184 -4.01 -6.90 -3.63
C SER A 184 -2.59 -6.62 -3.18
N ASP A 185 -2.38 -6.43 -1.89
CA ASP A 185 -1.06 -6.30 -1.27
C ASP A 185 -0.36 -7.67 -1.26
N THR A 186 -0.01 -8.12 -2.46
CA THR A 186 0.57 -9.45 -2.72
C THR A 186 1.47 -9.40 -3.95
N GLY A 187 2.39 -10.37 -4.04
CA GLY A 187 3.25 -10.54 -5.21
C GLY A 187 2.62 -11.45 -6.27
N MET A 188 3.13 -11.33 -7.51
CA MET A 188 2.88 -12.31 -8.57
C MET A 188 3.89 -13.46 -8.47
N ILE A 189 3.47 -14.66 -8.84
CA ILE A 189 4.39 -15.84 -8.91
C ILE A 189 5.44 -15.64 -10.00
N ALA A 190 5.04 -15.11 -11.15
CA ALA A 190 5.90 -14.69 -12.26
C ALA A 190 5.15 -13.64 -13.11
N ASN A 191 5.87 -12.94 -13.99
CA ASN A 191 5.31 -11.83 -14.79
C ASN A 191 4.08 -12.20 -15.65
N ASP A 192 3.97 -13.46 -16.03
CA ASP A 192 2.92 -14.00 -16.89
C ASP A 192 2.01 -15.00 -16.17
N ILE A 193 2.17 -15.18 -14.86
CA ILE A 193 1.39 -16.11 -14.05
C ILE A 193 0.57 -15.31 -13.02
N PRO A 194 -0.66 -14.89 -13.37
CA PRO A 194 -1.55 -14.26 -12.42
C PRO A 194 -1.93 -15.26 -11.32
N SER A 195 -2.07 -14.75 -10.09
CA SER A 195 -2.40 -15.57 -8.93
C SER A 195 -3.46 -14.89 -8.06
N ILE A 196 -4.27 -15.71 -7.40
CA ILE A 196 -5.19 -15.26 -6.35
C ILE A 196 -4.76 -15.96 -5.06
N THR A 197 -4.31 -15.18 -4.09
CA THR A 197 -3.98 -15.68 -2.76
C THR A 197 -5.27 -15.89 -1.97
N THR A 198 -5.54 -17.14 -1.59
CA THR A 198 -6.78 -17.52 -0.88
C THR A 198 -6.60 -17.76 0.63
N GLY A 199 -5.38 -17.61 1.12
CA GLY A 199 -5.05 -17.79 2.53
C GLY A 199 -3.64 -17.33 2.85
N LEU A 200 -3.42 -16.96 4.11
CA LEU A 200 -2.13 -16.50 4.61
C LEU A 200 -1.59 -17.47 5.65
N ARG A 201 -0.28 -17.47 5.83
CA ARG A 201 0.38 -18.19 6.94
C ARG A 201 0.19 -17.42 8.23
N GLY A 202 0.19 -18.12 9.35
CA GLY A 202 0.33 -17.49 10.66
C GLY A 202 1.69 -16.82 10.80
N LEU A 203 1.75 -15.75 11.58
CA LEU A 203 2.96 -15.03 11.93
C LEU A 203 3.25 -15.21 13.42
N SER A 204 4.52 -15.47 13.76
CA SER A 204 5.05 -15.33 15.10
C SER A 204 6.34 -14.55 15.01
N TYR A 205 6.37 -13.39 15.62
CA TYR A 205 7.55 -12.53 15.70
C TYR A 205 8.05 -12.48 17.14
N VAL A 206 9.33 -12.63 17.32
CA VAL A 206 9.98 -12.53 18.65
C VAL A 206 11.26 -11.72 18.50
N GLU A 207 11.48 -10.85 19.47
CA GLU A 207 12.75 -10.15 19.66
C GLU A 207 13.38 -10.61 20.97
N VAL A 208 14.67 -10.89 20.95
CA VAL A 208 15.41 -11.31 22.14
C VAL A 208 16.54 -10.32 22.37
N GLU A 209 16.42 -9.55 23.44
CA GLU A 209 17.48 -8.67 23.91
C GLU A 209 18.24 -9.37 25.05
N VAL A 210 19.56 -9.50 24.87
CA VAL A 210 20.45 -10.06 25.90
C VAL A 210 21.36 -8.98 26.42
N THR A 211 21.10 -8.53 27.64
CA THR A 211 21.87 -7.45 28.28
C THR A 211 23.03 -8.02 29.10
N GLY A 212 24.23 -7.53 28.83
CA GLY A 212 25.45 -7.85 29.54
C GLY A 212 25.91 -6.75 30.51
N PRO A 213 27.22 -6.66 30.78
CA PRO A 213 27.79 -5.59 31.57
C PRO A 213 27.50 -4.20 30.98
N ASN A 214 27.57 -3.16 31.81
CA ASN A 214 27.29 -1.77 31.45
C ASN A 214 28.36 -1.09 30.56
N ARG A 215 29.35 -1.85 30.10
CA ARG A 215 30.43 -1.42 29.20
C ARG A 215 31.10 -2.62 28.54
N ASP A 216 31.78 -2.39 27.45
CA ASP A 216 32.61 -3.40 26.79
C ASP A 216 33.77 -3.83 27.66
N LEU A 217 33.94 -5.15 27.77
CA LEU A 217 34.97 -5.76 28.58
C LEU A 217 35.89 -6.63 27.73
N HIS A 218 37.20 -6.45 27.89
CA HIS A 218 38.18 -7.26 27.18
C HIS A 218 38.21 -8.68 27.76
N SER A 219 37.92 -9.70 26.93
CA SER A 219 37.79 -11.09 27.35
C SER A 219 39.10 -11.65 27.99
N GLY A 220 40.27 -11.18 27.59
CA GLY A 220 41.55 -11.55 28.15
C GLY A 220 41.79 -11.09 29.62
N LEU A 221 40.98 -10.11 30.09
CA LEU A 221 41.03 -9.59 31.45
C LEU A 221 39.86 -10.08 32.32
N TYR A 222 38.69 -10.20 31.73
CA TYR A 222 37.43 -10.48 32.44
C TYR A 222 36.83 -11.85 32.09
N GLY A 223 37.44 -12.61 31.15
CA GLY A 223 36.97 -13.93 30.79
C GLY A 223 36.96 -14.89 31.97
N GLY A 224 35.87 -15.57 32.20
CA GLY A 224 35.61 -16.44 33.33
C GLY A 224 35.16 -15.73 34.61
N ALA A 225 35.33 -14.42 34.73
CA ALA A 225 34.85 -13.63 35.87
C ALA A 225 33.54 -12.90 35.59
N VAL A 226 33.26 -12.55 34.34
CA VAL A 226 32.03 -11.91 33.90
C VAL A 226 31.45 -12.72 32.76
N ALA A 227 30.15 -13.03 32.83
CA ALA A 227 29.44 -13.75 31.79
C ALA A 227 29.36 -12.93 30.50
N ASN A 228 29.66 -13.56 29.37
CA ASN A 228 29.44 -12.98 28.06
C ASN A 228 27.97 -13.21 27.68
N PRO A 229 27.19 -12.18 27.36
CA PRO A 229 25.78 -12.33 27.03
C PRO A 229 25.50 -13.14 25.76
N ILE A 230 26.54 -13.41 24.95
CA ILE A 230 26.42 -14.22 23.72
C ILE A 230 26.65 -15.73 23.97
N ASN A 231 27.11 -16.15 25.13
CA ASN A 231 27.39 -17.56 25.46
C ASN A 231 26.17 -18.28 26.05
#